data_5a658004a1061c924efcaa2d7a6e4228
#
_entry.id   5a658004a1061c924efcaa2d7a6e4228
#
_cell.length_a   1.000
_cell.length_b   1.000
_cell.length_c   1.000
_cell.angle_alpha   90.00
_cell.angle_beta   90.00
_cell.angle_gamma   90.00
#
_symmetry.space_group_name_H-M   'P 1'
#
loop_
_entity.id
_entity.type
_entity.pdbx_description
1 polymer ?
#
loop_
_entity_poly.entity_id
_entity_poly.type
_entity_poly.pdbx_seq_one_letter_code
_entity_poly.pdbx_strand_id
1 'polypeptide(L)'
;MGSPDSDTIDIVVADKSPLIQAGLASLLDNDDRFALIATAADGERFLEAIERMSFDVGIIGWNMPYLDGRGVLKKMVEMTGPTPRIIIYTGNSAPDVPRQVMQLGGAGFCPKSESTDSLLETIIAVSEGRMVFPFMDMSKPDNDPFGLLTGREQELLIALSEGNTNVQIATDLDISLNTVKFHLKNLYGKLNVRNRAQAVACYLKAHTPE
;
A
#
# COMPACT_ATOMS: atom_id res chain seq x y z
N MET A 1 -32.66 -10.66 20.11
CA MET A 1 -32.60 -11.83 19.22
C MET A 1 -31.40 -11.56 18.35
N GLY A 2 -30.24 -12.17 18.70
CA GLY A 2 -28.99 -12.03 17.98
C GLY A 2 -29.14 -12.74 16.62
N SER A 3 -28.61 -12.09 15.59
CA SER A 3 -28.42 -12.72 14.28
C SER A 3 -27.53 -13.95 14.46
N PRO A 4 -27.75 -15.05 13.72
CA PRO A 4 -26.88 -16.20 13.79
C PRO A 4 -25.49 -15.80 13.32
N ASP A 5 -24.48 -16.21 14.07
CA ASP A 5 -23.07 -16.18 13.71
C ASP A 5 -22.92 -16.61 12.22
N SER A 6 -22.60 -15.68 11.35
CA SER A 6 -21.99 -16.07 10.08
C SER A 6 -20.54 -16.34 10.40
N ASP A 7 -20.14 -17.61 10.40
CA ASP A 7 -18.74 -18.07 10.51
C ASP A 7 -17.85 -17.51 9.37
N THR A 8 -18.42 -16.68 8.50
CA THR A 8 -17.79 -16.14 7.29
C THR A 8 -17.15 -14.77 7.57
N ILE A 9 -15.93 -14.59 7.11
CA ILE A 9 -15.18 -13.33 7.19
C ILE A 9 -15.58 -12.46 5.99
N ASP A 10 -16.21 -11.32 6.27
CA ASP A 10 -16.64 -10.35 5.25
C ASP A 10 -15.43 -9.50 4.77
N ILE A 11 -15.17 -9.50 3.47
CA ILE A 11 -13.96 -8.92 2.87
C ILE A 11 -14.30 -7.89 1.79
N VAL A 12 -13.60 -6.76 1.80
CA VAL A 12 -13.56 -5.81 0.69
C VAL A 12 -12.13 -5.75 0.14
N VAL A 13 -12.01 -5.86 -1.19
CA VAL A 13 -10.73 -5.81 -1.90
C VAL A 13 -10.58 -4.49 -2.63
N ALA A 14 -9.42 -3.81 -2.49
CA ALA A 14 -9.08 -2.64 -3.29
C ALA A 14 -7.70 -2.80 -3.95
N ASP A 15 -7.68 -2.82 -5.27
CA ASP A 15 -6.44 -2.83 -6.06
C ASP A 15 -6.64 -2.12 -7.41
N LYS A 16 -5.60 -1.46 -7.91
CA LYS A 16 -5.63 -0.78 -9.22
C LYS A 16 -5.73 -1.73 -10.41
N SER A 17 -5.37 -2.99 -10.23
CA SER A 17 -5.34 -4.01 -11.29
C SER A 17 -6.64 -4.83 -11.29
N PRO A 18 -7.46 -4.75 -12.35
CA PRO A 18 -8.64 -5.60 -12.49
C PRO A 18 -8.32 -7.10 -12.44
N LEU A 19 -7.13 -7.50 -12.91
CA LEU A 19 -6.69 -8.89 -12.88
C LEU A 19 -6.47 -9.37 -11.42
N ILE A 20 -5.89 -8.53 -10.57
CA ILE A 20 -5.71 -8.86 -9.15
C ILE A 20 -7.08 -8.91 -8.45
N GLN A 21 -7.97 -7.96 -8.71
CA GLN A 21 -9.33 -7.99 -8.15
C GLN A 21 -10.07 -9.29 -8.53
N ALA A 22 -10.05 -9.66 -9.82
CA ALA A 22 -10.67 -10.88 -10.30
C ALA A 22 -10.03 -12.16 -9.72
N GLY A 23 -8.68 -12.16 -9.60
CA GLY A 23 -7.95 -13.27 -9.00
C GLY A 23 -8.28 -13.47 -7.52
N LEU A 24 -8.33 -12.37 -6.75
CA LEU A 24 -8.72 -12.42 -5.33
C LEU A 24 -10.20 -12.80 -5.17
N ALA A 25 -11.08 -12.28 -6.02
CA ALA A 25 -12.49 -12.69 -6.01
C ALA A 25 -12.63 -14.21 -6.22
N SER A 26 -12.00 -14.75 -7.25
CA SER A 26 -12.02 -16.20 -7.51
C SER A 26 -11.40 -17.02 -6.38
N LEU A 27 -10.33 -16.51 -5.75
CA LEU A 27 -9.69 -17.18 -4.60
C LEU A 27 -10.63 -17.25 -3.39
N LEU A 28 -11.29 -16.15 -3.06
CA LEU A 28 -12.18 -16.05 -1.90
C LEU A 28 -13.50 -16.79 -2.13
N ASP A 29 -14.07 -16.73 -3.35
CA ASP A 29 -15.30 -17.44 -3.70
C ASP A 29 -15.16 -18.97 -3.67
N ASN A 30 -13.95 -19.51 -3.72
CA ASN A 30 -13.68 -20.94 -3.64
C ASN A 30 -13.50 -21.47 -2.21
N ASP A 31 -13.69 -20.64 -1.19
CA ASP A 31 -13.49 -20.99 0.21
C ASP A 31 -14.63 -20.44 1.07
N ASP A 32 -15.48 -21.32 1.58
CA ASP A 32 -16.70 -21.00 2.35
C ASP A 32 -16.45 -20.17 3.64
N ARG A 33 -15.18 -20.01 4.06
CA ARG A 33 -14.80 -19.18 5.20
C ARG A 33 -14.84 -17.69 4.90
N PHE A 34 -14.90 -17.30 3.62
CA PHE A 34 -14.78 -15.92 3.18
C PHE A 34 -15.98 -15.48 2.36
N ALA A 35 -16.37 -14.23 2.53
CA ALA A 35 -17.37 -13.58 1.69
C ALA A 35 -16.79 -12.28 1.09
N LEU A 36 -16.64 -12.24 -0.23
CA LEU A 36 -16.25 -11.00 -0.91
C LEU A 36 -17.47 -10.07 -1.05
N ILE A 37 -17.50 -9.01 -0.27
CA ILE A 37 -18.64 -8.07 -0.22
C ILE A 37 -18.57 -7.05 -1.35
N ALA A 38 -17.36 -6.52 -1.66
CA ALA A 38 -17.17 -5.55 -2.72
C ALA A 38 -15.72 -5.51 -3.21
N THR A 39 -15.54 -4.91 -4.39
CA THR A 39 -14.22 -4.56 -4.93
C THR A 39 -14.16 -3.06 -5.24
N ALA A 40 -12.98 -2.46 -5.07
CA ALA A 40 -12.69 -1.07 -5.36
C ALA A 40 -11.44 -0.93 -6.24
N ALA A 41 -11.39 0.07 -7.12
CA ALA A 41 -10.24 0.30 -7.99
C ALA A 41 -9.16 1.21 -7.37
N ASP A 42 -9.52 1.89 -6.28
CA ASP A 42 -8.69 2.88 -5.62
C ASP A 42 -9.10 3.07 -4.15
N GLY A 43 -8.28 3.85 -3.42
CA GLY A 43 -8.50 4.07 -2.00
C GLY A 43 -9.68 4.99 -1.65
N GLU A 44 -10.12 5.86 -2.57
CA GLU A 44 -11.30 6.71 -2.32
C GLU A 44 -12.55 5.86 -2.31
N ARG A 45 -12.72 5.00 -3.31
CA ARG A 45 -13.84 4.05 -3.39
C ARG A 45 -13.82 3.03 -2.25
N PHE A 46 -12.62 2.66 -1.78
CA PHE A 46 -12.53 1.81 -0.59
C PHE A 46 -13.05 2.51 0.67
N LEU A 47 -12.72 3.78 0.88
CA LEU A 47 -13.26 4.55 2.01
C LEU A 47 -14.78 4.74 1.91
N GLU A 48 -15.32 4.97 0.70
CA GLU A 48 -16.76 4.99 0.47
C GLU A 48 -17.43 3.65 0.86
N ALA A 49 -16.74 2.51 0.64
CA ALA A 49 -17.26 1.21 1.06
C ALA A 49 -17.32 1.11 2.59
N ILE A 50 -16.30 1.60 3.33
CA ILE A 50 -16.33 1.63 4.81
C ILE A 50 -17.50 2.46 5.32
N GLU A 51 -17.86 3.56 4.67
CA GLU A 51 -18.99 4.42 5.08
C GLU A 51 -20.37 3.77 4.83
N ARG A 52 -20.46 2.88 3.84
CA ARG A 52 -21.74 2.31 3.36
C ARG A 52 -22.06 0.92 3.92
N MET A 53 -21.04 0.16 4.30
CA MET A 53 -21.20 -1.23 4.72
C MET A 53 -20.22 -1.61 5.80
N SER A 54 -20.60 -2.55 6.66
CA SER A 54 -19.71 -3.17 7.63
C SER A 54 -19.06 -4.39 7.00
N PHE A 55 -17.78 -4.59 7.23
CA PHE A 55 -17.02 -5.78 6.86
C PHE A 55 -15.82 -5.94 7.81
N ASP A 56 -15.24 -7.15 7.87
CA ASP A 56 -14.24 -7.50 8.85
C ASP A 56 -12.84 -7.10 8.41
N VAL A 57 -12.50 -7.41 7.13
CA VAL A 57 -11.15 -7.26 6.59
C VAL A 57 -11.15 -6.52 5.26
N GLY A 58 -10.28 -5.51 5.16
CA GLY A 58 -9.94 -4.85 3.90
C GLY A 58 -8.60 -5.35 3.37
N ILE A 59 -8.57 -5.87 2.14
CA ILE A 59 -7.33 -6.24 1.44
C ILE A 59 -7.04 -5.14 0.42
N ILE A 60 -6.02 -4.31 0.66
CA ILE A 60 -5.79 -3.13 -0.17
C ILE A 60 -4.36 -3.06 -0.72
N GLY A 61 -4.25 -2.59 -1.96
CA GLY A 61 -2.97 -2.32 -2.59
C GLY A 61 -2.25 -1.12 -1.96
N TRP A 62 -0.92 -1.18 -1.82
CA TRP A 62 -0.15 -0.04 -1.34
C TRP A 62 -0.12 1.11 -2.34
N ASN A 63 0.11 0.80 -3.62
CA ASN A 63 0.17 1.78 -4.70
C ASN A 63 -1.13 1.76 -5.52
N MET A 64 -2.04 2.68 -5.26
CA MET A 64 -3.30 2.86 -5.97
C MET A 64 -3.41 4.30 -6.52
N PRO A 65 -4.20 4.53 -7.57
CA PRO A 65 -4.48 5.88 -8.07
C PRO A 65 -5.36 6.67 -7.08
N TYR A 66 -5.39 7.99 -7.23
CA TYR A 66 -6.15 8.96 -6.43
C TYR A 66 -5.77 8.93 -4.95
N LEU A 67 -6.12 7.87 -4.22
CA LEU A 67 -5.74 7.64 -2.83
C LEU A 67 -5.04 6.28 -2.70
N ASP A 68 -3.78 6.29 -2.30
CA ASP A 68 -2.99 5.07 -2.07
C ASP A 68 -3.28 4.42 -0.72
N GLY A 69 -2.75 3.21 -0.48
CA GLY A 69 -2.95 2.48 0.76
C GLY A 69 -2.49 3.23 2.01
N ARG A 70 -1.43 4.04 1.87
CA ARG A 70 -0.96 4.92 2.95
C ARG A 70 -1.99 6.00 3.29
N GLY A 71 -2.57 6.63 2.27
CA GLY A 71 -3.61 7.65 2.42
C GLY A 71 -4.87 7.07 3.04
N VAL A 72 -5.25 5.84 2.66
CA VAL A 72 -6.38 5.12 3.28
C VAL A 72 -6.13 4.93 4.77
N LEU A 73 -5.00 4.33 5.17
CA LEU A 73 -4.69 4.09 6.57
C LEU A 73 -4.69 5.38 7.39
N LYS A 74 -4.11 6.47 6.86
CA LYS A 74 -4.13 7.78 7.54
C LYS A 74 -5.54 8.30 7.78
N LYS A 75 -6.40 8.24 6.76
CA LYS A 75 -7.80 8.71 6.89
C LYS A 75 -8.58 7.82 7.86
N MET A 76 -8.32 6.52 7.91
CA MET A 76 -8.98 5.62 8.85
C MET A 76 -8.66 5.92 10.32
N VAL A 77 -7.45 6.42 10.62
CA VAL A 77 -7.11 6.87 12.01
C VAL A 77 -8.00 8.04 12.46
N GLU A 78 -8.48 8.87 11.51
CA GLU A 78 -9.34 10.01 11.79
C GLU A 78 -10.83 9.64 11.84
N MET A 79 -11.20 8.43 11.42
CA MET A 79 -12.58 7.95 11.42
C MET A 79 -13.06 7.62 12.84
N THR A 80 -14.31 7.95 13.12
CA THR A 80 -14.98 7.59 14.38
C THR A 80 -15.91 6.41 14.16
N GLY A 81 -15.80 5.38 15.00
CA GLY A 81 -16.62 4.17 14.90
C GLY A 81 -15.82 2.91 14.59
N PRO A 82 -16.49 1.76 14.43
CA PRO A 82 -15.84 0.52 14.07
C PRO A 82 -15.29 0.60 12.63
N THR A 83 -14.03 0.27 12.47
CA THR A 83 -13.35 0.20 11.17
C THR A 83 -12.86 -1.22 10.90
N PRO A 84 -12.83 -1.66 9.63
CA PRO A 84 -12.31 -2.97 9.27
C PRO A 84 -10.80 -3.06 9.58
N ARG A 85 -10.31 -4.26 9.71
CA ARG A 85 -8.86 -4.52 9.83
C ARG A 85 -8.24 -4.53 8.44
N ILE A 86 -7.12 -3.86 8.28
CA ILE A 86 -6.51 -3.68 6.94
C ILE A 86 -5.29 -4.56 6.77
N ILE A 87 -5.29 -5.31 5.68
CA ILE A 87 -4.14 -6.05 5.14
C ILE A 87 -3.64 -5.30 3.91
N ILE A 88 -2.38 -4.93 3.89
CA ILE A 88 -1.72 -4.41 2.69
C ILE A 88 -1.20 -5.58 1.86
N TYR A 89 -1.77 -5.75 0.65
CA TYR A 89 -1.39 -6.75 -0.34
C TYR A 89 -0.68 -6.06 -1.51
N THR A 90 0.63 -6.17 -1.58
CA THR A 90 1.42 -5.33 -2.48
C THR A 90 2.58 -6.05 -3.15
N GLY A 91 2.89 -5.66 -4.40
CA GLY A 91 4.12 -6.03 -5.08
C GLY A 91 5.29 -5.08 -4.77
N ASN A 92 5.10 -4.06 -3.92
CA ASN A 92 6.18 -3.19 -3.50
C ASN A 92 7.04 -3.93 -2.46
N SER A 93 8.30 -4.21 -2.81
CA SER A 93 9.26 -4.93 -2.00
C SER A 93 10.18 -4.03 -1.16
N ALA A 94 9.90 -2.73 -1.08
CA ALA A 94 10.68 -1.81 -0.26
C ALA A 94 10.61 -2.23 1.23
N PRO A 95 11.76 -2.40 1.90
CA PRO A 95 11.84 -3.04 3.21
C PRO A 95 11.19 -2.24 4.34
N ASP A 96 10.93 -0.96 4.12
CA ASP A 96 10.30 -0.03 5.06
C ASP A 96 8.77 -0.04 5.00
N VAL A 97 8.16 -0.54 3.91
CA VAL A 97 6.71 -0.54 3.74
C VAL A 97 5.98 -1.31 4.85
N PRO A 98 6.39 -2.52 5.27
CA PRO A 98 5.73 -3.21 6.37
C PRO A 98 5.72 -2.41 7.67
N ARG A 99 6.83 -1.73 7.99
CA ARG A 99 6.94 -0.86 9.18
C ARG A 99 5.98 0.34 9.09
N GLN A 100 5.91 0.99 7.92
CA GLN A 100 4.97 2.09 7.69
C GLN A 100 3.52 1.65 7.85
N VAL A 101 3.17 0.47 7.31
CA VAL A 101 1.84 -0.12 7.45
C VAL A 101 1.49 -0.31 8.92
N MET A 102 2.40 -0.90 9.71
CA MET A 102 2.20 -1.11 11.15
C MET A 102 2.03 0.20 11.91
N GLN A 103 2.87 1.20 11.64
CA GLN A 103 2.81 2.53 12.29
C GLN A 103 1.51 3.28 11.98
N LEU A 104 0.93 3.04 10.81
CA LEU A 104 -0.32 3.65 10.36
C LEU A 104 -1.56 2.83 10.78
N GLY A 105 -1.39 1.79 11.62
CA GLY A 105 -2.50 1.01 12.15
C GLY A 105 -2.99 -0.11 11.23
N GLY A 106 -2.23 -0.48 10.18
CA GLY A 106 -2.51 -1.68 9.41
C GLY A 106 -2.37 -2.94 10.27
N ALA A 107 -3.21 -3.93 10.05
CA ALA A 107 -3.24 -5.17 10.81
C ALA A 107 -2.42 -6.29 10.17
N GLY A 108 -2.17 -6.23 8.85
CA GLY A 108 -1.39 -7.23 8.14
C GLY A 108 -0.65 -6.67 6.93
N PHE A 109 0.40 -7.39 6.55
CA PHE A 109 1.18 -7.13 5.36
C PHE A 109 1.48 -8.45 4.65
N CYS A 110 1.07 -8.57 3.38
CA CYS A 110 1.30 -9.74 2.56
C CYS A 110 1.87 -9.30 1.19
N PRO A 111 3.11 -9.69 0.87
CA PRO A 111 3.66 -9.47 -0.48
C PRO A 111 2.88 -10.25 -1.53
N LYS A 112 2.67 -9.66 -2.73
CA LYS A 112 2.06 -10.36 -3.89
C LYS A 112 2.91 -11.52 -4.43
N SER A 113 4.14 -11.66 -3.97
CA SER A 113 5.03 -12.79 -4.28
C SER A 113 4.82 -14.00 -3.37
N GLU A 114 4.10 -13.84 -2.27
CA GLU A 114 3.74 -14.95 -1.39
C GLU A 114 2.67 -15.84 -2.02
N SER A 115 2.53 -17.06 -1.47
CA SER A 115 1.50 -18.00 -1.92
C SER A 115 0.09 -17.51 -1.57
N THR A 116 -0.90 -18.01 -2.30
CA THR A 116 -2.32 -17.77 -1.98
C THR A 116 -2.67 -18.27 -0.58
N ASP A 117 -2.12 -19.39 -0.16
CA ASP A 117 -2.36 -19.95 1.17
C ASP A 117 -1.85 -19.02 2.28
N SER A 118 -0.68 -18.39 2.09
CA SER A 118 -0.16 -17.39 3.02
C SER A 118 -1.08 -16.18 3.16
N LEU A 119 -1.71 -15.74 2.07
CA LEU A 119 -2.72 -14.67 2.11
C LEU A 119 -3.96 -15.11 2.89
N LEU A 120 -4.50 -16.31 2.62
CA LEU A 120 -5.69 -16.83 3.31
C LEU A 120 -5.43 -16.99 4.82
N GLU A 121 -4.28 -17.51 5.22
CA GLU A 121 -3.85 -17.59 6.63
C GLU A 121 -3.73 -16.19 7.27
N THR A 122 -3.21 -15.21 6.52
CA THR A 122 -3.12 -13.82 6.98
C THR A 122 -4.50 -13.22 7.22
N ILE A 123 -5.47 -13.48 6.32
CA ILE A 123 -6.86 -13.00 6.47
C ILE A 123 -7.48 -13.55 7.75
N ILE A 124 -7.38 -14.86 7.98
CA ILE A 124 -7.90 -15.51 9.19
C ILE A 124 -7.25 -14.92 10.44
N ALA A 125 -5.92 -14.85 10.46
CA ALA A 125 -5.21 -14.33 11.61
C ALA A 125 -5.61 -12.88 11.95
N VAL A 126 -5.77 -12.05 10.91
CA VAL A 126 -6.17 -10.65 11.07
C VAL A 126 -7.62 -10.53 11.53
N SER A 127 -8.56 -11.33 11.00
CA SER A 127 -9.96 -11.33 11.45
C SER A 127 -10.09 -11.69 12.93
N GLU A 128 -9.26 -12.62 13.42
CA GLU A 128 -9.18 -13.01 14.84
C GLU A 128 -8.49 -11.96 15.73
N GLY A 129 -8.00 -10.87 15.18
CA GLY A 129 -7.38 -9.78 15.94
C GLY A 129 -5.87 -9.86 16.07
N ARG A 130 -5.22 -10.80 15.40
CA ARG A 130 -3.76 -10.86 15.35
C ARG A 130 -3.18 -9.86 14.35
N MET A 131 -1.94 -9.45 14.56
CA MET A 131 -1.17 -8.68 13.59
C MET A 131 -0.21 -9.62 12.84
N VAL A 132 -0.18 -9.52 11.51
CA VAL A 132 0.66 -10.37 10.66
C VAL A 132 1.61 -9.52 9.84
N PHE A 133 2.90 -9.58 10.19
CA PHE A 133 3.96 -8.82 9.53
C PHE A 133 5.21 -9.69 9.38
N PRO A 134 6.05 -9.44 8.36
CA PRO A 134 7.37 -10.06 8.30
C PRO A 134 8.22 -9.63 9.50
N PHE A 135 9.24 -10.41 9.81
CA PHE A 135 10.20 -10.00 10.85
C PHE A 135 10.81 -8.64 10.50
N MET A 136 10.74 -7.71 11.44
CA MET A 136 11.28 -6.35 11.29
C MET A 136 12.15 -6.03 12.51
N ASP A 137 13.34 -5.52 12.26
CA ASP A 137 14.19 -4.99 13.32
C ASP A 137 13.68 -3.60 13.74
N MET A 138 12.87 -3.57 14.80
CA MET A 138 12.28 -2.34 15.32
C MET A 138 13.30 -1.44 16.05
N SER A 139 14.51 -1.94 16.32
CA SER A 139 15.58 -1.15 16.98
C SER A 139 16.26 -0.16 16.03
N LYS A 140 16.15 -0.38 14.73
CA LYS A 140 16.69 0.54 13.73
C LYS A 140 15.85 1.81 13.68
N PRO A 141 16.44 3.00 13.81
CA PRO A 141 15.70 4.25 13.72
C PRO A 141 15.03 4.40 12.37
N ASP A 142 13.86 5.03 12.38
CA ASP A 142 13.02 5.31 11.20
C ASP A 142 13.62 6.45 10.35
N ASN A 143 14.92 6.34 10.04
CA ASN A 143 15.70 7.36 9.34
C ASN A 143 15.82 7.09 7.84
N ASP A 144 14.91 6.33 7.24
CA ASP A 144 14.90 6.25 5.78
C ASP A 144 14.09 7.43 5.21
N PRO A 145 14.76 8.47 4.70
CA PRO A 145 14.08 9.60 4.08
C PRO A 145 13.28 9.20 2.83
N PHE A 146 13.53 8.00 2.29
CA PHE A 146 12.86 7.46 1.09
C PHE A 146 11.57 6.71 1.41
N GLY A 147 11.39 6.27 2.64
CA GLY A 147 10.18 5.60 3.09
C GLY A 147 8.89 6.45 2.99
N LEU A 148 9.04 7.76 2.79
CA LEU A 148 7.93 8.68 2.52
C LEU A 148 7.53 8.73 1.04
N LEU A 149 8.34 8.17 0.16
CA LEU A 149 8.11 8.22 -1.28
C LEU A 149 7.08 7.16 -1.71
N THR A 150 6.20 7.52 -2.62
CA THR A 150 5.38 6.55 -3.35
C THR A 150 6.26 5.74 -4.29
N GLY A 151 5.81 4.54 -4.74
CA GLY A 151 6.55 3.76 -5.72
C GLY A 151 6.91 4.57 -6.97
N ARG A 152 6.00 5.47 -7.42
CA ARG A 152 6.25 6.33 -8.57
C ARG A 152 7.34 7.39 -8.30
N GLU A 153 7.38 7.93 -7.11
CA GLU A 153 8.43 8.87 -6.69
C GLU A 153 9.78 8.16 -6.51
N GLN A 154 9.78 6.90 -6.09
CA GLN A 154 10.99 6.08 -6.03
C GLN A 154 11.55 5.79 -7.42
N GLU A 155 10.69 5.37 -8.38
CA GLU A 155 11.07 5.18 -9.78
C GLU A 155 11.69 6.47 -10.37
N LEU A 156 11.06 7.62 -10.11
CA LEU A 156 11.61 8.90 -10.55
C LEU A 156 12.97 9.21 -9.91
N LEU A 157 13.13 8.94 -8.63
CA LEU A 157 14.39 9.22 -7.91
C LEU A 157 15.53 8.34 -8.45
N ILE A 158 15.27 7.07 -8.74
CA ILE A 158 16.23 6.16 -9.39
C ILE A 158 16.62 6.73 -10.76
N ALA A 159 15.65 7.03 -11.61
CA ALA A 159 15.90 7.60 -12.93
C ALA A 159 16.68 8.96 -12.86
N LEU A 160 16.40 9.79 -11.85
CA LEU A 160 17.19 10.99 -11.59
C LEU A 160 18.65 10.67 -11.23
N SER A 161 18.88 9.62 -10.44
CA SER A 161 20.23 9.20 -10.02
C SER A 161 21.06 8.62 -11.16
N GLU A 162 20.40 8.03 -12.16
CA GLU A 162 20.99 7.55 -13.41
C GLU A 162 21.29 8.68 -14.41
N GLY A 163 20.87 9.90 -14.11
CA GLY A 163 21.15 11.08 -14.96
C GLY A 163 20.04 11.39 -15.98
N ASN A 164 18.94 10.66 -16.02
CA ASN A 164 17.87 10.81 -17.00
C ASN A 164 17.21 12.20 -16.91
N THR A 165 17.03 12.86 -18.04
CA THR A 165 16.28 14.13 -18.13
C THR A 165 14.78 13.89 -17.88
N ASN A 166 14.03 14.95 -17.52
CA ASN A 166 12.59 14.83 -17.33
C ASN A 166 11.86 14.33 -18.60
N VAL A 167 12.39 14.60 -19.78
CA VAL A 167 11.82 14.14 -21.04
C VAL A 167 12.05 12.63 -21.21
N GLN A 168 13.25 12.15 -20.92
CA GLN A 168 13.55 10.72 -20.92
C GLN A 168 12.67 9.98 -19.90
N ILE A 169 12.59 10.47 -18.68
CA ILE A 169 11.72 9.91 -17.64
C ILE A 169 10.26 9.86 -18.08
N ALA A 170 9.76 10.91 -18.73
CA ALA A 170 8.40 10.96 -19.26
C ALA A 170 8.16 9.84 -20.29
N THR A 171 9.14 9.63 -21.18
CA THR A 171 9.09 8.57 -22.20
C THR A 171 9.17 7.18 -21.57
N ASP A 172 10.15 6.95 -20.71
CA ASP A 172 10.41 5.63 -20.09
C ASP A 172 9.25 5.15 -19.21
N LEU A 173 8.58 6.09 -18.58
CA LEU A 173 7.47 5.82 -17.67
C LEU A 173 6.07 5.97 -18.30
N ASP A 174 6.01 6.26 -19.60
CA ASP A 174 4.77 6.49 -20.38
C ASP A 174 3.81 7.49 -19.71
N ILE A 175 4.33 8.66 -19.31
CA ILE A 175 3.57 9.76 -18.70
C ILE A 175 3.93 11.12 -19.32
N SER A 176 3.06 12.11 -19.10
CA SER A 176 3.33 13.45 -19.56
C SER A 176 4.48 14.11 -18.80
N LEU A 177 5.20 15.05 -19.48
CA LEU A 177 6.23 15.86 -18.83
C LEU A 177 5.69 16.67 -17.63
N ASN A 178 4.43 17.08 -17.69
CA ASN A 178 3.78 17.78 -16.58
C ASN A 178 3.55 16.86 -15.38
N THR A 179 3.21 15.60 -15.64
CA THR A 179 3.07 14.57 -14.60
C THR A 179 4.42 14.29 -13.93
N VAL A 180 5.51 14.20 -14.70
CA VAL A 180 6.87 14.09 -14.14
C VAL A 180 7.17 15.27 -13.23
N LYS A 181 6.95 16.51 -13.68
CA LYS A 181 7.19 17.72 -12.87
C LYS A 181 6.37 17.74 -11.58
N PHE A 182 5.12 17.28 -11.63
CA PHE A 182 4.25 17.17 -10.46
C PHE A 182 4.82 16.17 -9.43
N HIS A 183 5.19 14.98 -9.86
CA HIS A 183 5.80 13.99 -8.98
C HIS A 183 7.15 14.45 -8.42
N LEU A 184 7.99 15.11 -9.22
CA LEU A 184 9.26 15.66 -8.74
C LEU A 184 9.07 16.73 -7.67
N LYS A 185 8.06 17.58 -7.80
CA LYS A 185 7.73 18.58 -6.76
C LYS A 185 7.36 17.89 -5.44
N ASN A 186 6.55 16.86 -5.50
CA ASN A 186 6.14 16.09 -4.32
C ASN A 186 7.33 15.34 -3.70
N LEU A 187 8.15 14.70 -4.53
CA LEU A 187 9.38 14.01 -4.14
C LEU A 187 10.33 14.96 -3.39
N TYR A 188 10.60 16.14 -3.95
CA TYR A 188 11.47 17.12 -3.31
C TYR A 188 10.91 17.61 -1.96
N GLY A 189 9.59 17.80 -1.88
CA GLY A 189 8.93 18.14 -0.62
C GLY A 189 9.07 17.03 0.43
N LYS A 190 8.87 15.77 0.05
CA LYS A 190 8.97 14.62 0.95
C LYS A 190 10.41 14.38 1.45
N LEU A 191 11.41 14.54 0.58
CA LEU A 191 12.83 14.43 0.93
C LEU A 191 13.37 15.68 1.64
N ASN A 192 12.57 16.73 1.77
CA ASN A 192 12.98 18.03 2.28
C ASN A 192 14.23 18.60 1.55
N VAL A 193 14.26 18.46 0.22
CA VAL A 193 15.32 18.97 -0.66
C VAL A 193 14.76 20.03 -1.62
N ARG A 194 15.64 20.92 -2.11
CA ARG A 194 15.24 22.09 -2.91
C ARG A 194 15.41 21.89 -4.42
N ASN A 195 16.18 20.89 -4.84
CA ASN A 195 16.52 20.71 -6.25
C ASN A 195 16.96 19.26 -6.55
N ARG A 196 17.07 18.97 -7.87
CA ARG A 196 17.53 17.67 -8.37
C ARG A 196 18.86 17.21 -7.78
N ALA A 197 19.85 18.10 -7.73
CA ALA A 197 21.19 17.73 -7.27
C ALA A 197 21.17 17.26 -5.81
N GLN A 198 20.38 17.94 -4.97
CA GLN A 198 20.21 17.52 -3.57
C GLN A 198 19.47 16.19 -3.44
N ALA A 199 18.43 15.95 -4.27
CA ALA A 199 17.72 14.67 -4.26
C ALA A 199 18.63 13.51 -4.65
N VAL A 200 19.40 13.66 -5.72
CA VAL A 200 20.38 12.67 -6.18
C VAL A 200 21.46 12.43 -5.13
N ALA A 201 22.02 13.50 -4.53
CA ALA A 201 23.03 13.39 -3.48
C ALA A 201 22.48 12.65 -2.25
N CYS A 202 21.23 12.90 -1.87
CA CYS A 202 20.56 12.20 -0.77
C CYS A 202 20.46 10.70 -1.10
N TYR A 203 20.03 10.34 -2.31
CA TYR A 203 19.91 8.96 -2.77
C TYR A 203 21.25 8.22 -2.78
N LEU A 204 22.28 8.82 -3.40
CA LEU A 204 23.61 8.21 -3.49
C LEU A 204 24.25 7.99 -2.11
N LYS A 205 24.10 8.95 -1.20
CA LYS A 205 24.63 8.82 0.16
C LYS A 205 24.00 7.66 0.94
N ALA A 206 22.75 7.33 0.68
CA ALA A 206 22.07 6.22 1.35
C ALA A 206 22.36 4.85 0.72
N HIS A 207 22.80 4.81 -0.55
CA HIS A 207 22.98 3.57 -1.31
C HIS A 207 24.44 3.29 -1.67
N THR A 208 25.38 4.13 -1.23
CA THR A 208 26.84 3.87 -1.38
C THR A 208 27.30 3.15 -0.10
N PRO A 209 27.73 1.88 -0.18
CA PRO A 209 28.35 1.20 0.96
C PRO A 209 29.67 1.93 1.31
N GLU A 210 29.93 2.15 2.61
CA GLU A 210 31.23 2.58 3.12
C GLU A 210 32.31 1.54 2.85
#